data_2145fafaec9f241a106780525c5401d2
#
_entry.id   2145fafaec9f241a106780525c5401d2
#
_cell.length_a   1.000
_cell.length_b   1.000
_cell.length_c   1.000
_cell.angle_alpha   90.00
_cell.angle_beta   90.00
_cell.angle_gamma   90.00
#
_symmetry.space_group_name_H-M   'P 1'
#
loop_
_entity.id
_entity.type
_entity.pdbx_description
1 polymer ?
#
loop_
_entity_poly.entity_id
_entity_poly.type
_entity_poly.pdbx_seq_one_letter_code
_entity_poly.pdbx_strand_id
1 'polypeptide(L)'
;DRRLRDEMIERFQLDPRKRCSSYSKGNRQKIAIIAAFASDVELYLLDEPTSGLDPLMETVFQDVVRERVGQGRTALLSSHILAEAEALCDRVSIIRRGKIVETGTLDQMRHLTRTSVHVHTTRPITGLEGRTGVYDLETDTDGAAFEVDGHLLGDLITHLAGYEILTLTCTPPTLEDLFLRHYGDELASLSKNGNGNGDVGRS
;
A
#
# COMPACT_ATOMS: atom_id res chain seq x y z
N ASP A 1 -4.50 -32.11 -4.56
CA ASP A 1 -3.68 -33.06 -3.80
C ASP A 1 -4.23 -33.20 -2.38
N ARG A 2 -4.43 -34.44 -1.91
CA ARG A 2 -4.98 -34.69 -0.56
C ARG A 2 -4.03 -34.24 0.55
N ARG A 3 -2.73 -34.43 0.38
CA ARG A 3 -1.71 -34.02 1.34
C ARG A 3 -1.70 -32.48 1.50
N LEU A 4 -1.70 -31.76 0.39
CA LEU A 4 -1.75 -30.29 0.41
C LEU A 4 -3.04 -29.79 1.06
N ARG A 5 -4.17 -30.44 0.76
CA ARG A 5 -5.45 -30.09 1.40
C ARG A 5 -5.40 -30.24 2.92
N ASP A 6 -4.90 -31.37 3.40
CA ASP A 6 -4.87 -31.67 4.83
C ASP A 6 -3.89 -30.73 5.57
N GLU A 7 -2.76 -30.41 4.97
CA GLU A 7 -1.83 -29.37 5.43
C GLU A 7 -2.50 -27.99 5.52
N MET A 8 -3.21 -27.57 4.49
CA MET A 8 -3.90 -26.27 4.49
C MET A 8 -5.04 -26.22 5.51
N ILE A 9 -5.79 -27.31 5.71
CA ILE A 9 -6.83 -27.40 6.74
C ILE A 9 -6.22 -27.16 8.14
N GLU A 10 -5.06 -27.74 8.42
CA GLU A 10 -4.37 -27.55 9.69
C GLU A 10 -3.86 -26.12 9.84
N ARG A 11 -3.17 -25.58 8.85
CA ARG A 11 -2.61 -24.21 8.89
C ARG A 11 -3.69 -23.14 9.08
N PHE A 12 -4.82 -23.27 8.37
CA PHE A 12 -5.94 -22.34 8.50
C PHE A 12 -6.89 -22.66 9.65
N GLN A 13 -6.59 -23.68 10.47
CA GLN A 13 -7.38 -24.08 11.64
C GLN A 13 -8.86 -24.28 11.30
N LEU A 14 -9.15 -24.92 10.15
CA LEU A 14 -10.52 -25.19 9.73
C LEU A 14 -10.98 -26.55 10.26
N ASP A 15 -12.15 -26.60 10.91
CA ASP A 15 -12.76 -27.89 11.30
C ASP A 15 -13.51 -28.50 10.11
N PRO A 16 -12.98 -29.53 9.44
CA PRO A 16 -13.57 -30.06 8.20
C PRO A 16 -14.86 -30.86 8.43
N ARG A 17 -15.27 -31.09 9.69
CA ARG A 17 -16.45 -31.90 10.06
C ARG A 17 -17.72 -31.07 10.06
N LYS A 18 -17.62 -29.74 10.11
CA LYS A 18 -18.78 -28.85 10.11
C LYS A 18 -19.42 -28.78 8.73
N ARG A 19 -20.74 -28.59 8.71
CA ARG A 19 -21.48 -28.36 7.47
C ARG A 19 -21.14 -26.95 6.93
N CYS A 20 -21.00 -26.81 5.62
CA CYS A 20 -20.68 -25.52 4.99
C CYS A 20 -21.67 -24.40 5.35
N SER A 21 -22.95 -24.73 5.58
CA SER A 21 -23.98 -23.78 5.99
C SER A 21 -23.77 -23.19 7.39
N SER A 22 -23.01 -23.87 8.25
CA SER A 22 -22.74 -23.42 9.64
C SER A 22 -21.47 -22.57 9.77
N TYR A 23 -20.71 -22.37 8.69
CA TYR A 23 -19.50 -21.56 8.76
C TYR A 23 -19.80 -20.06 8.75
N SER A 24 -19.01 -19.30 9.52
CA SER A 24 -18.97 -17.83 9.44
C SER A 24 -18.43 -17.38 8.06
N LYS A 25 -18.53 -16.08 7.76
CA LYS A 25 -17.97 -15.51 6.53
C LYS A 25 -16.47 -15.85 6.43
N GLY A 26 -15.68 -15.64 7.49
CA GLY A 26 -14.25 -15.92 7.50
C GLY A 26 -13.93 -17.40 7.29
N ASN A 27 -14.70 -18.32 7.92
CA ASN A 27 -14.47 -19.75 7.68
C ASN A 27 -14.85 -20.20 6.25
N ARG A 28 -15.83 -19.56 5.62
CA ARG A 28 -16.10 -19.81 4.19
C ARG A 28 -14.96 -19.30 3.31
N GLN A 29 -14.36 -18.16 3.66
CA GLN A 29 -13.17 -17.65 2.97
C GLN A 29 -12.00 -18.62 3.10
N LYS A 30 -11.76 -19.16 4.30
CA LYS A 30 -10.73 -20.21 4.52
C LYS A 30 -10.94 -21.42 3.62
N ILE A 31 -12.18 -21.86 3.37
CA ILE A 31 -12.47 -22.98 2.44
C ILE A 31 -12.00 -22.63 1.03
N ALA A 32 -12.29 -21.45 0.53
CA ALA A 32 -11.88 -21.02 -0.81
C ALA A 32 -10.34 -21.00 -0.94
N ILE A 33 -9.66 -20.43 0.06
CA ILE A 33 -8.19 -20.40 0.13
C ILE A 33 -7.61 -21.82 0.17
N ILE A 34 -8.12 -22.68 1.03
CA ILE A 34 -7.68 -24.08 1.15
C ILE A 34 -7.88 -24.81 -0.18
N ALA A 35 -9.02 -24.63 -0.84
CA ALA A 35 -9.29 -25.26 -2.14
C ALA A 35 -8.30 -24.79 -3.22
N ALA A 36 -7.96 -23.51 -3.25
CA ALA A 36 -6.98 -22.95 -4.17
C ALA A 36 -5.59 -23.57 -3.93
N PHE A 37 -5.08 -23.51 -2.70
CA PHE A 37 -3.73 -23.97 -2.37
C PHE A 37 -3.57 -25.50 -2.22
N ALA A 38 -4.68 -26.25 -2.12
CA ALA A 38 -4.67 -27.71 -2.24
C ALA A 38 -4.43 -28.18 -3.68
N SER A 39 -4.47 -27.28 -4.64
CA SER A 39 -4.18 -27.54 -6.05
C SER A 39 -2.72 -27.20 -6.36
N ASP A 40 -2.02 -28.09 -7.05
CA ASP A 40 -0.66 -27.84 -7.54
C ASP A 40 -0.74 -27.22 -8.95
N VAL A 41 -0.89 -25.91 -8.99
CA VAL A 41 -1.07 -25.13 -10.22
C VAL A 41 0.08 -24.13 -10.40
N GLU A 42 0.31 -23.70 -11.63
CA GLU A 42 1.34 -22.72 -11.94
C GLU A 42 0.90 -21.28 -11.61
N LEU A 43 -0.42 -21.00 -11.67
CA LEU A 43 -1.00 -19.68 -11.46
C LEU A 43 -2.17 -19.75 -10.47
N TYR A 44 -2.11 -18.96 -9.42
CA TYR A 44 -3.21 -18.71 -8.50
C TYR A 44 -3.89 -17.38 -8.84
N LEU A 45 -5.22 -17.40 -8.98
CA LEU A 45 -6.04 -16.20 -9.12
C LEU A 45 -6.79 -15.99 -7.80
N LEU A 46 -6.46 -14.94 -7.09
CA LEU A 46 -6.89 -14.67 -5.72
C LEU A 46 -7.65 -13.34 -5.68
N ASP A 47 -8.98 -13.42 -5.62
CA ASP A 47 -9.85 -12.25 -5.59
C ASP A 47 -10.26 -11.95 -4.15
N GLU A 48 -9.81 -10.80 -3.59
CA GLU A 48 -10.04 -10.36 -2.22
C GLU A 48 -9.86 -11.50 -1.18
N PRO A 49 -8.74 -12.24 -1.20
CA PRO A 49 -8.63 -13.51 -0.48
C PRO A 49 -8.62 -13.38 1.05
N THR A 50 -8.23 -12.24 1.59
CA THR A 50 -8.18 -11.98 3.04
C THR A 50 -9.47 -11.41 3.60
N SER A 51 -10.44 -11.06 2.73
CA SER A 51 -11.71 -10.46 3.15
C SER A 51 -12.44 -11.30 4.21
N GLY A 52 -12.47 -10.80 5.45
CA GLY A 52 -13.14 -11.44 6.59
C GLY A 52 -12.30 -12.51 7.31
N LEU A 53 -11.02 -12.59 7.03
CA LEU A 53 -10.06 -13.27 7.89
C LEU A 53 -9.75 -12.41 9.14
N ASP A 54 -9.30 -13.06 10.18
CA ASP A 54 -8.67 -12.38 11.32
C ASP A 54 -7.17 -12.15 11.03
N PRO A 55 -6.50 -11.23 11.73
CA PRO A 55 -5.09 -10.87 11.45
C PRO A 55 -4.13 -12.06 11.51
N LEU A 56 -4.39 -13.05 12.37
CA LEU A 56 -3.56 -14.25 12.45
C LEU A 56 -3.66 -15.08 11.16
N MET A 57 -4.88 -15.23 10.65
CA MET A 57 -5.13 -15.99 9.43
C MET A 57 -4.66 -15.25 8.18
N GLU A 58 -4.66 -13.92 8.20
CA GLU A 58 -4.03 -13.10 7.16
C GLU A 58 -2.52 -13.36 7.09
N THR A 59 -1.85 -13.42 8.24
CA THR A 59 -0.41 -13.79 8.29
C THR A 59 -0.17 -15.18 7.72
N VAL A 60 -0.99 -16.18 8.11
CA VAL A 60 -0.89 -17.54 7.56
C VAL A 60 -1.08 -17.55 6.05
N PHE A 61 -2.05 -16.78 5.53
CA PHE A 61 -2.28 -16.64 4.10
C PHE A 61 -1.05 -16.06 3.38
N GLN A 62 -0.48 -14.98 3.91
CA GLN A 62 0.72 -14.35 3.35
C GLN A 62 1.89 -15.33 3.29
N ASP A 63 2.10 -16.13 4.33
CA ASP A 63 3.17 -17.13 4.38
C ASP A 63 2.97 -18.21 3.33
N VAL A 64 1.72 -18.69 3.14
CA VAL A 64 1.39 -19.67 2.11
C VAL A 64 1.65 -19.11 0.71
N VAL A 65 1.25 -17.87 0.44
CA VAL A 65 1.52 -17.21 -0.86
C VAL A 65 3.02 -17.13 -1.11
N ARG A 66 3.80 -16.64 -0.14
CA ARG A 66 5.27 -16.53 -0.26
C ARG A 66 5.92 -17.89 -0.52
N GLU A 67 5.48 -18.93 0.17
CA GLU A 67 5.97 -20.29 -0.05
C GLU A 67 5.69 -20.79 -1.47
N ARG A 68 4.49 -20.57 -2.00
CA ARG A 68 4.12 -20.99 -3.37
C ARG A 68 4.92 -20.21 -4.42
N VAL A 69 5.06 -18.91 -4.24
CA VAL A 69 5.89 -18.06 -5.12
C VAL A 69 7.35 -18.47 -5.05
N GLY A 70 7.88 -18.74 -3.85
CA GLY A 70 9.25 -19.28 -3.66
C GLY A 70 9.49 -20.64 -4.32
N GLN A 71 8.42 -21.41 -4.56
CA GLN A 71 8.44 -22.69 -5.32
C GLN A 71 8.31 -22.46 -6.85
N GLY A 72 8.35 -21.22 -7.32
CA GLY A 72 8.25 -20.87 -8.74
C GLY A 72 6.83 -20.76 -9.28
N ARG A 73 5.81 -20.66 -8.41
CA ARG A 73 4.42 -20.42 -8.83
C ARG A 73 4.17 -18.93 -8.95
N THR A 74 3.15 -18.56 -9.71
CA THR A 74 2.70 -17.17 -9.86
C THR A 74 1.38 -16.97 -9.12
N ALA A 75 1.22 -15.83 -8.45
CA ALA A 75 -0.04 -15.41 -7.85
C ALA A 75 -0.48 -14.06 -8.43
N LEU A 76 -1.73 -13.96 -8.87
CA LEU A 76 -2.40 -12.72 -9.20
C LEU A 76 -3.44 -12.45 -8.11
N LEU A 77 -3.24 -11.34 -7.37
CA LEU A 77 -4.03 -10.95 -6.22
C LEU A 77 -4.82 -9.68 -6.55
N SER A 78 -6.12 -9.66 -6.27
CA SER A 78 -6.88 -8.41 -6.13
C SER A 78 -7.04 -8.08 -4.65
N SER A 79 -6.84 -6.83 -4.27
CA SER A 79 -7.10 -6.32 -2.94
C SER A 79 -7.44 -4.84 -2.97
N HIS A 80 -8.31 -4.40 -2.07
CA HIS A 80 -8.53 -2.99 -1.77
C HIS A 80 -7.71 -2.54 -0.53
N ILE A 81 -6.96 -3.45 0.08
CA ILE A 81 -6.05 -3.20 1.21
C ILE A 81 -4.64 -3.02 0.65
N LEU A 82 -4.19 -1.78 0.54
CA LEU A 82 -2.92 -1.45 -0.09
C LEU A 82 -1.72 -2.02 0.67
N ALA A 83 -1.79 -2.06 2.00
CA ALA A 83 -0.75 -2.67 2.83
C ALA A 83 -0.58 -4.18 2.55
N GLU A 84 -1.64 -4.89 2.17
CA GLU A 84 -1.55 -6.29 1.75
C GLU A 84 -0.78 -6.44 0.43
N ALA A 85 -1.09 -5.59 -0.55
CA ALA A 85 -0.35 -5.56 -1.81
C ALA A 85 1.13 -5.22 -1.60
N GLU A 86 1.44 -4.28 -0.72
CA GLU A 86 2.83 -3.94 -0.34
C GLU A 86 3.57 -5.11 0.31
N ALA A 87 2.87 -5.91 1.11
CA ALA A 87 3.47 -7.03 1.82
C ALA A 87 3.74 -8.26 0.94
N LEU A 88 2.97 -8.43 -0.15
CA LEU A 88 2.94 -9.67 -0.94
C LEU A 88 3.37 -9.53 -2.39
N CYS A 89 3.21 -8.35 -3.00
CA CYS A 89 3.34 -8.21 -4.45
C CYS A 89 4.70 -7.64 -4.85
N ASP A 90 5.33 -8.24 -5.85
CA ASP A 90 6.51 -7.66 -6.51
C ASP A 90 6.13 -6.53 -7.48
N ARG A 91 4.94 -6.63 -8.07
CA ARG A 91 4.40 -5.68 -9.03
C ARG A 91 2.93 -5.42 -8.72
N VAL A 92 2.50 -4.18 -8.90
CA VAL A 92 1.11 -3.76 -8.71
C VAL A 92 0.60 -3.03 -9.95
N SER A 93 -0.70 -3.14 -10.16
CA SER A 93 -1.45 -2.34 -11.14
C SER A 93 -2.64 -1.69 -10.44
N ILE A 94 -2.72 -0.37 -10.51
CA ILE A 94 -3.84 0.38 -9.96
C ILE A 94 -4.92 0.48 -11.03
N ILE A 95 -6.12 -0.03 -10.72
CA ILE A 95 -7.28 0.00 -11.60
C ILE A 95 -8.27 1.03 -11.08
N ARG A 96 -8.74 1.91 -11.97
CA ARG A 96 -9.73 2.92 -11.66
C ARG A 96 -10.73 3.08 -12.80
N ARG A 97 -12.03 3.07 -12.50
CA ARG A 97 -13.09 3.17 -13.51
C ARG A 97 -12.90 2.21 -14.70
N GLY A 98 -12.44 0.98 -14.40
CA GLY A 98 -12.19 -0.06 -15.41
C GLY A 98 -10.96 0.17 -16.30
N LYS A 99 -10.07 1.11 -15.94
CA LYS A 99 -8.81 1.37 -16.64
C LYS A 99 -7.64 1.21 -15.69
N ILE A 100 -6.53 0.67 -16.21
CA ILE A 100 -5.26 0.68 -15.51
C ILE A 100 -4.72 2.12 -15.58
N VAL A 101 -4.50 2.73 -14.42
CA VAL A 101 -3.97 4.10 -14.30
C VAL A 101 -2.47 4.11 -14.01
N GLU A 102 -1.96 3.07 -13.34
CA GLU A 102 -0.55 2.93 -13.02
C GLU A 102 -0.17 1.45 -12.98
N THR A 103 1.06 1.10 -13.37
CA THR A 103 1.62 -0.25 -13.29
C THR A 103 3.12 -0.18 -13.06
N GLY A 104 3.63 -0.90 -12.07
CA GLY A 104 5.06 -0.95 -11.80
C GLY A 104 5.43 -1.87 -10.65
N THR A 105 6.73 -1.96 -10.35
CA THR A 105 7.19 -2.53 -9.08
C THR A 105 6.90 -1.56 -7.95
N LEU A 106 6.86 -2.05 -6.72
CA LEU A 106 6.68 -1.20 -5.54
C LEU A 106 7.75 -0.10 -5.48
N ASP A 107 8.99 -0.42 -5.82
CA ASP A 107 10.06 0.57 -5.84
C ASP A 107 9.83 1.65 -6.91
N GLN A 108 9.42 1.25 -8.12
CA GLN A 108 9.07 2.21 -9.18
C GLN A 108 7.94 3.13 -8.73
N MET A 109 6.92 2.59 -8.05
CA MET A 109 5.81 3.38 -7.56
C MET A 109 6.22 4.33 -6.42
N ARG A 110 7.09 3.88 -5.51
CA ARG A 110 7.64 4.73 -4.43
C ARG A 110 8.45 5.90 -4.96
N HIS A 111 9.12 5.76 -6.11
CA HIS A 111 9.84 6.88 -6.73
C HIS A 111 8.93 7.95 -7.32
N LEU A 112 7.65 7.65 -7.54
CA LEU A 112 6.66 8.63 -7.99
C LEU A 112 6.06 9.47 -6.85
N THR A 113 6.42 9.16 -5.61
CA THR A 113 5.93 9.81 -4.40
C THR A 113 7.09 10.36 -3.58
N ARG A 114 6.75 11.21 -2.61
CA ARG A 114 7.71 11.88 -1.75
C ARG A 114 7.93 11.08 -0.48
N THR A 115 9.12 11.21 0.09
CA THR A 115 9.45 10.68 1.41
C THR A 115 9.03 11.69 2.47
N SER A 116 8.27 11.25 3.46
CA SER A 116 7.95 12.06 4.63
C SER A 116 9.14 12.06 5.60
N VAL A 117 9.54 13.25 6.05
CA VAL A 117 10.67 13.44 6.95
C VAL A 117 10.20 14.17 8.20
N HIS A 118 10.47 13.59 9.37
CA HIS A 118 10.30 14.22 10.66
C HIS A 118 11.65 14.28 11.36
N VAL A 119 12.08 15.47 11.73
CA VAL A 119 13.39 15.70 12.34
C VAL A 119 13.24 16.59 13.57
N HIS A 120 13.89 16.20 14.67
CA HIS A 120 14.10 17.07 15.83
C HIS A 120 15.59 17.34 16.00
N THR A 121 15.91 18.59 16.35
CA THR A 121 17.29 19.09 16.45
C THR A 121 17.45 19.93 17.73
N THR A 122 18.69 20.16 18.15
CA THR A 122 18.96 20.99 19.34
C THR A 122 18.75 22.48 19.11
N ARG A 123 18.61 22.90 17.84
CA ARG A 123 18.42 24.31 17.45
C ARG A 123 17.51 24.40 16.20
N PRO A 124 16.78 25.49 16.00
CA PRO A 124 15.89 25.68 14.87
C PRO A 124 16.58 25.44 13.52
N ILE A 125 15.91 24.69 12.65
CA ILE A 125 16.41 24.42 11.31
C ILE A 125 16.09 25.62 10.41
N THR A 126 17.06 26.05 9.62
CA THR A 126 16.88 27.12 8.62
C THR A 126 17.24 26.63 7.22
N GLY A 127 16.77 27.34 6.19
CA GLY A 127 17.10 27.02 4.80
C GLY A 127 16.32 25.85 4.20
N LEU A 128 15.21 25.45 4.82
CA LEU A 128 14.24 24.51 4.24
C LEU A 128 13.17 25.25 3.45
N GLU A 129 12.81 26.47 3.85
CA GLU A 129 11.78 27.27 3.18
C GLU A 129 12.21 27.62 1.75
N GLY A 130 11.31 27.31 0.80
CA GLY A 130 11.54 27.55 -0.64
C GLY A 130 12.63 26.68 -1.27
N ARG A 131 13.15 25.67 -0.56
CA ARG A 131 14.12 24.73 -1.11
C ARG A 131 13.46 23.82 -2.13
N THR A 132 14.06 23.70 -3.30
CA THR A 132 13.55 22.82 -4.36
C THR A 132 13.46 21.39 -3.87
N GLY A 133 12.31 20.74 -4.09
CA GLY A 133 12.05 19.35 -3.71
C GLY A 133 11.65 19.15 -2.25
N VAL A 134 11.45 20.26 -1.48
CA VAL A 134 10.84 20.26 -0.15
C VAL A 134 9.42 20.79 -0.27
N TYR A 135 8.46 20.09 0.32
CA TYR A 135 7.03 20.37 0.24
C TYR A 135 6.39 20.21 1.61
N ASP A 136 5.25 20.84 1.80
CA ASP A 136 4.41 20.72 3.01
C ASP A 136 5.21 20.91 4.30
N LEU A 137 6.11 21.92 4.27
CA LEU A 137 7.01 22.22 5.38
C LEU A 137 6.27 22.81 6.56
N GLU A 138 6.32 22.11 7.68
CA GLU A 138 5.90 22.55 8.99
C GLU A 138 7.15 22.64 9.88
N THR A 139 7.37 23.80 10.50
CA THR A 139 8.51 24.01 11.41
C THR A 139 8.01 24.39 12.79
N ASP A 140 8.66 23.89 13.82
CA ASP A 140 8.49 24.30 15.20
C ASP A 140 9.82 24.77 15.81
N THR A 141 9.88 24.97 17.14
CA THR A 141 11.05 25.53 17.83
C THR A 141 12.28 24.60 17.80
N ASP A 142 12.07 23.30 17.66
CA ASP A 142 13.08 22.25 17.82
C ASP A 142 12.98 21.16 16.76
N GLY A 143 12.26 21.41 15.65
CA GLY A 143 12.14 20.43 14.59
C GLY A 143 11.48 20.93 13.32
N ALA A 144 11.33 20.00 12.38
CA ALA A 144 10.61 20.20 11.14
C ALA A 144 9.95 18.88 10.69
N ALA A 145 8.78 19.00 10.06
CA ALA A 145 8.11 17.95 9.31
C ALA A 145 7.90 18.43 7.87
N PHE A 146 8.20 17.61 6.91
CA PHE A 146 8.07 17.96 5.48
C PHE A 146 8.12 16.72 4.59
N GLU A 147 7.73 16.92 3.33
CA GLU A 147 7.92 15.91 2.29
C GLU A 147 9.09 16.28 1.37
N VAL A 148 9.81 15.27 0.88
CA VAL A 148 10.96 15.48 -0.02
C VAL A 148 10.93 14.50 -1.18
N ASP A 149 11.31 14.97 -2.37
CA ASP A 149 11.55 14.10 -3.51
C ASP A 149 12.68 13.11 -3.20
N GLY A 150 12.47 11.80 -3.40
CA GLY A 150 13.38 10.74 -2.96
C GLY A 150 14.83 10.91 -3.46
N HIS A 151 15.03 11.47 -4.66
CA HIS A 151 16.37 11.72 -5.22
C HIS A 151 17.14 12.87 -4.52
N LEU A 152 16.45 13.73 -3.77
CA LEU A 152 17.02 14.85 -3.02
C LEU A 152 17.22 14.54 -1.52
N LEU A 153 16.78 13.39 -1.05
CA LEU A 153 16.84 13.01 0.36
C LEU A 153 18.29 13.01 0.90
N GLY A 154 19.26 12.54 0.11
CA GLY A 154 20.68 12.51 0.52
C GLY A 154 21.26 13.89 0.78
N ASP A 155 21.00 14.85 -0.11
CA ASP A 155 21.44 16.23 0.01
C ASP A 155 20.78 16.90 1.21
N LEU A 156 19.52 16.57 1.46
CA LEU A 156 18.77 17.10 2.58
C LEU A 156 19.30 16.58 3.92
N ILE A 157 19.56 15.27 4.03
CA ILE A 157 20.17 14.68 5.25
C ILE A 157 21.52 15.34 5.53
N THR A 158 22.32 15.61 4.49
CA THR A 158 23.60 16.31 4.64
C THR A 158 23.43 17.73 5.20
N HIS A 159 22.40 18.45 4.75
CA HIS A 159 22.04 19.77 5.29
C HIS A 159 21.61 19.67 6.76
N LEU A 160 20.74 18.73 7.10
CA LEU A 160 20.23 18.52 8.45
C LEU A 160 21.33 18.09 9.45
N ALA A 161 22.35 17.37 9.00
CA ALA A 161 23.46 16.93 9.86
C ALA A 161 24.20 18.10 10.54
N GLY A 162 24.12 19.31 9.97
CA GLY A 162 24.67 20.52 10.59
C GLY A 162 23.90 21.05 11.80
N TYR A 163 22.72 20.48 12.13
CA TYR A 163 21.82 21.00 13.19
C TYR A 163 21.76 20.14 14.45
N GLU A 164 22.68 19.19 14.63
CA GLU A 164 22.72 18.28 15.81
C GLU A 164 21.38 17.53 15.97
N ILE A 165 21.14 16.57 15.08
CA ILE A 165 19.92 15.79 15.03
C ILE A 165 19.74 14.98 16.31
N LEU A 166 18.61 15.13 16.99
CA LEU A 166 18.19 14.33 18.13
C LEU A 166 17.39 13.09 17.66
N THR A 167 16.46 13.31 16.74
CA THR A 167 15.71 12.23 16.10
C THR A 167 15.50 12.54 14.63
N LEU A 168 15.55 11.52 13.79
CA LEU A 168 15.24 11.61 12.37
C LEU A 168 14.44 10.38 11.96
N THR A 169 13.25 10.60 11.42
CA THR A 169 12.42 9.56 10.84
C THR A 169 12.19 9.90 9.37
N CYS A 170 12.54 8.97 8.51
CA CYS A 170 12.25 9.05 7.07
C CYS A 170 11.30 7.92 6.72
N THR A 171 10.07 8.24 6.41
CA THR A 171 9.05 7.26 6.05
C THR A 171 8.88 7.24 4.53
N PRO A 172 9.24 6.14 3.87
CA PRO A 172 8.99 5.99 2.45
C PRO A 172 7.49 6.11 2.15
N PRO A 173 7.12 6.59 0.96
CA PRO A 173 5.73 6.66 0.56
C PRO A 173 5.09 5.28 0.49
N THR A 174 3.82 5.22 0.84
CA THR A 174 2.97 4.02 0.75
C THR A 174 2.20 4.01 -0.58
N LEU A 175 1.64 2.84 -0.94
CA LEU A 175 0.68 2.76 -2.05
C LEU A 175 -0.58 3.61 -1.77
N GLU A 176 -0.93 3.81 -0.50
CA GLU A 176 -2.05 4.66 -0.09
C GLU A 176 -1.79 6.12 -0.45
N ASP A 177 -0.58 6.63 -0.24
CA ASP A 177 -0.18 7.99 -0.63
C ASP A 177 -0.27 8.18 -2.15
N LEU A 178 0.18 7.18 -2.92
CA LEU A 178 0.01 7.15 -4.38
C LEU A 178 -1.46 7.21 -4.80
N PHE A 179 -2.28 6.39 -4.17
CA PHE A 179 -3.70 6.31 -4.45
C PHE A 179 -4.40 7.63 -4.15
N LEU A 180 -4.13 8.23 -2.99
CA LEU A 180 -4.70 9.51 -2.57
C LEU A 180 -4.28 10.66 -3.49
N ARG A 181 -3.05 10.67 -4.00
CA ARG A 181 -2.60 11.65 -5.01
C ARG A 181 -3.44 11.59 -6.28
N HIS A 182 -3.62 10.41 -6.84
CA HIS A 182 -4.47 10.25 -8.04
C HIS A 182 -5.93 10.70 -7.80
N TYR A 183 -6.41 10.61 -6.56
CA TYR A 183 -7.73 11.15 -6.19
C TYR A 183 -7.71 12.66 -5.98
N GLY A 184 -6.66 13.23 -5.37
CA GLY A 184 -6.52 14.65 -5.12
C GLY A 184 -6.47 15.48 -6.40
N ASP A 185 -5.69 15.04 -7.37
CA ASP A 185 -5.56 15.70 -8.68
C ASP A 185 -6.89 15.75 -9.45
N GLU A 186 -7.73 14.73 -9.29
CA GLU A 186 -9.04 14.73 -9.94
C GLU A 186 -10.06 15.60 -9.23
N LEU A 187 -10.08 15.60 -7.90
CA LEU A 187 -10.94 16.53 -7.14
C LEU A 187 -10.59 17.97 -7.46
N ALA A 188 -9.30 18.28 -7.60
CA ALA A 188 -8.83 19.60 -8.04
C ALA A 188 -9.23 19.91 -9.49
N SER A 189 -9.26 18.93 -10.39
CA SER A 189 -9.68 19.11 -11.77
C SER A 189 -11.20 19.28 -11.92
N LEU A 190 -11.98 18.55 -11.11
CA LEU A 190 -13.44 18.65 -11.07
C LEU A 190 -13.91 19.98 -10.48
N SER A 191 -13.22 20.50 -9.47
CA SER A 191 -13.51 21.82 -8.89
C SER A 191 -13.21 22.96 -9.85
N LYS A 192 -12.20 22.84 -10.71
CA LYS A 192 -11.90 23.82 -11.78
C LYS A 192 -12.92 23.80 -12.91
N ASN A 193 -13.46 22.63 -13.25
CA ASN A 193 -14.46 22.50 -14.32
C ASN A 193 -15.90 22.83 -13.86
N GLY A 194 -16.17 22.85 -12.55
CA GLY A 194 -17.48 23.20 -11.99
C GLY A 194 -17.78 24.71 -11.93
N ASN A 195 -16.79 25.58 -12.08
CA ASN A 195 -16.94 27.04 -11.96
C ASN A 195 -17.13 27.77 -13.31
N GLY A 196 -17.30 27.04 -14.41
CA GLY A 196 -17.41 27.60 -15.77
C GLY A 196 -18.81 27.77 -16.34
N ASN A 197 -19.89 27.51 -15.58
CA ASN A 197 -21.25 27.59 -16.16
C ASN A 197 -22.22 28.35 -15.26
N GLY A 198 -22.01 29.64 -15.11
CA GLY A 198 -22.87 30.57 -14.34
C GLY A 198 -22.90 31.98 -14.87
N ASP A 199 -22.99 32.14 -16.20
CA ASP A 199 -23.41 33.44 -16.77
C ASP A 199 -24.18 33.22 -18.09
N VAL A 200 -25.46 33.01 -17.97
CA VAL A 200 -26.39 33.15 -19.09
C VAL A 200 -27.49 34.14 -18.66
N GLY A 201 -27.28 35.37 -19.09
CA GLY A 201 -28.15 36.44 -19.49
C GLY A 201 -29.58 36.46 -18.93
N ARG A 202 -29.83 37.52 -18.15
CA ARG A 202 -31.12 38.19 -18.12
C ARG A 202 -31.03 39.37 -19.08
N SER A 203 -31.82 39.30 -20.12
CA SER A 203 -32.41 40.45 -20.85
C SER A 203 -33.82 40.07 -21.16
#